data_3b8dbb69c21ecdf6f38be67aee89c524
#
_entry.id   3b8dbb69c21ecdf6f38be67aee89c524
#
_cell.length_a   1.000
_cell.length_b   1.000
_cell.length_c   1.000
_cell.angle_alpha   90.00
_cell.angle_beta   90.00
_cell.angle_gamma   90.00
#
_symmetry.space_group_name_H-M   'P 1'
#
loop_
_entity.id
_entity.type
_entity.pdbx_description
1 polymer ?
#
loop_
_entity_poly.entity_id
_entity_poly.type
_entity_poly.pdbx_seq_one_letter_code
_entity_poly.pdbx_strand_id
1 'polypeptide(L)'
;MKVGMIGLGRTGEGMARRMIEKGIEVWGYSSTNYESACGQYEAGYISGCVTSLEYLVRAVKSDGKRFTSAGKIPGIFQITLPEQKAEDTLDELLPFLEEGDIIIDHSTSDITKCQELEKYCSKLGISYIFSGVYGAPYAIGACSKIFQSLSPGNVKC
;
A
#
# COMPACT_ATOMS: atom_id res chain seq x y z
N MET A 1 11.98 -7.78 2.24
CA MET A 1 11.15 -6.86 1.44
C MET A 1 10.40 -5.98 2.41
N LYS A 2 10.36 -4.68 2.15
CA LYS A 2 9.61 -3.70 2.95
C LYS A 2 8.42 -3.19 2.16
N VAL A 3 7.31 -2.96 2.87
CA VAL A 3 6.06 -2.44 2.32
C VAL A 3 5.57 -1.28 3.19
N GLY A 4 5.15 -0.20 2.57
CA GLY A 4 4.46 0.91 3.23
C GLY A 4 2.96 0.63 3.29
N MET A 5 2.35 0.73 4.47
CA MET A 5 0.91 0.59 4.67
C MET A 5 0.33 1.94 5.07
N ILE A 6 -0.53 2.49 4.25
CA ILE A 6 -1.21 3.76 4.45
C ILE A 6 -2.66 3.47 4.85
N GLY A 7 -2.98 3.81 6.09
CA GLY A 7 -4.24 3.42 6.71
C GLY A 7 -4.13 2.11 7.48
N LEU A 8 -4.20 2.23 8.81
CA LEU A 8 -4.06 1.12 9.75
C LEU A 8 -5.39 0.83 10.49
N GLY A 9 -6.49 1.00 9.77
CA GLY A 9 -7.81 0.56 10.23
C GLY A 9 -7.93 -0.97 10.20
N ARG A 10 -9.13 -1.50 10.46
CA ARG A 10 -9.39 -2.95 10.53
C ARG A 10 -8.85 -3.75 9.33
N THR A 11 -8.98 -3.21 8.12
CA THR A 11 -8.49 -3.88 6.90
C THR A 11 -6.97 -3.80 6.82
N GLY A 12 -6.39 -2.61 6.96
CA GLY A 12 -4.94 -2.40 6.86
C GLY A 12 -4.17 -3.14 7.96
N GLU A 13 -4.66 -3.14 9.20
CA GLU A 13 -4.09 -3.93 10.28
C GLU A 13 -4.11 -5.43 9.95
N GLY A 14 -5.25 -5.96 9.50
CA GLY A 14 -5.35 -7.38 9.15
C GLY A 14 -4.38 -7.78 8.04
N MET A 15 -4.22 -6.93 7.02
CA MET A 15 -3.25 -7.15 5.94
C MET A 15 -1.81 -7.06 6.45
N ALA A 16 -1.48 -6.05 7.26
CA ALA A 16 -0.15 -5.85 7.82
C ALA A 16 0.28 -7.05 8.66
N ARG A 17 -0.58 -7.51 9.59
CA ARG A 17 -0.32 -8.71 10.39
C ARG A 17 -0.01 -9.93 9.54
N ARG A 18 -0.81 -10.15 8.48
CA ARG A 18 -0.58 -11.28 7.58
C ARG A 18 0.74 -11.18 6.82
N MET A 19 1.17 -9.97 6.44
CA MET A 19 2.48 -9.75 5.83
C MET A 19 3.62 -10.03 6.81
N ILE A 20 3.52 -9.55 8.05
CA ILE A 20 4.50 -9.82 9.11
C ILE A 20 4.65 -11.33 9.34
N GLU A 21 3.55 -12.09 9.42
CA GLU A 21 3.57 -13.55 9.54
C GLU A 21 4.31 -14.24 8.37
N LYS A 22 4.38 -13.59 7.21
CA LYS A 22 5.11 -14.06 6.03
C LYS A 22 6.52 -13.52 5.90
N GLY A 23 7.03 -12.83 6.94
CA GLY A 23 8.39 -12.29 6.96
C GLY A 23 8.57 -11.03 6.11
N ILE A 24 7.48 -10.32 5.80
CA ILE A 24 7.52 -9.02 5.11
C ILE A 24 7.54 -7.93 6.16
N GLU A 25 8.51 -7.02 6.10
CA GLU A 25 8.53 -5.83 6.94
C GLU A 25 7.46 -4.84 6.49
N VAL A 26 6.62 -4.39 7.42
CA VAL A 26 5.55 -3.43 7.15
C VAL A 26 5.80 -2.15 7.95
N TRP A 27 5.90 -1.03 7.25
CA TRP A 27 5.96 0.30 7.84
C TRP A 27 4.62 0.99 7.70
N GLY A 28 4.04 1.43 8.81
CA GLY A 28 2.69 1.95 8.87
C GLY A 28 2.63 3.47 8.99
N TYR A 29 1.66 4.07 8.31
CA TYR A 29 1.29 5.48 8.43
C TYR A 29 -0.21 5.64 8.65
N SER A 30 -0.57 6.48 9.62
CA SER A 30 -1.96 6.90 9.85
C SER A 30 -2.00 8.40 10.05
N SER A 31 -2.74 9.10 9.20
CA SER A 31 -2.91 10.56 9.30
C SER A 31 -3.78 11.00 10.46
N THR A 32 -4.63 10.12 10.99
CA THR A 32 -5.66 10.48 11.98
C THR A 32 -5.40 9.89 13.36
N ASN A 33 -4.61 8.84 13.48
CA ASN A 33 -4.41 8.14 14.75
C ASN A 33 -3.01 7.52 14.83
N TYR A 34 -2.02 8.37 15.08
CA TYR A 34 -0.63 7.93 15.26
C TYR A 34 -0.45 7.03 16.49
N GLU A 35 -1.15 7.31 17.59
CA GLU A 35 -1.07 6.49 18.81
C GLU A 35 -1.54 5.05 18.54
N SER A 36 -2.60 4.87 17.75
CA SER A 36 -3.04 3.53 17.35
C SER A 36 -2.00 2.84 16.48
N ALA A 37 -1.32 3.55 15.59
CA ALA A 37 -0.23 3.00 14.80
C ALA A 37 0.96 2.56 15.67
N CYS A 38 1.32 3.34 16.69
CA CYS A 38 2.33 2.97 17.66
C CYS A 38 1.92 1.74 18.47
N GLY A 39 0.65 1.65 18.91
CA GLY A 39 0.14 0.46 19.59
C GLY A 39 0.23 -0.81 18.72
N GLN A 40 0.01 -0.70 17.41
CA GLN A 40 0.19 -1.83 16.49
C GLN A 40 1.67 -2.23 16.34
N TYR A 41 2.59 -1.26 16.36
CA TYR A 41 4.01 -1.53 16.39
C TYR A 41 4.43 -2.26 17.68
N GLU A 42 3.99 -1.78 18.85
CA GLU A 42 4.26 -2.41 20.13
C GLU A 42 3.69 -3.84 20.22
N ALA A 43 2.55 -4.08 19.60
CA ALA A 43 1.92 -5.39 19.49
C ALA A 43 2.60 -6.32 18.46
N GLY A 44 3.59 -5.83 17.70
CA GLY A 44 4.28 -6.60 16.66
C GLY A 44 3.47 -6.82 15.37
N TYR A 45 2.43 -6.02 15.14
CA TYR A 45 1.58 -6.13 13.95
C TYR A 45 2.15 -5.38 12.75
N ILE A 46 3.05 -4.43 13.00
CA ILE A 46 3.86 -3.74 12.00
C ILE A 46 5.31 -3.64 12.49
N SER A 47 6.25 -3.42 11.59
CA SER A 47 7.69 -3.32 11.87
C SER A 47 8.11 -1.93 12.34
N GLY A 48 7.29 -0.93 12.10
CA GLY A 48 7.50 0.45 12.53
C GLY A 48 6.36 1.35 12.13
N CYS A 49 6.21 2.49 12.81
CA CYS A 49 5.25 3.54 12.49
C CYS A 49 5.96 4.86 12.21
N VAL A 50 5.39 5.67 11.35
CA VAL A 50 5.94 6.97 10.95
C VAL A 50 4.88 8.05 10.98
N THR A 51 5.34 9.31 11.09
CA THR A 51 4.48 10.49 11.26
C THR A 51 4.14 11.19 9.95
N SER A 52 4.77 10.81 8.83
CA SER A 52 4.49 11.43 7.53
C SER A 52 4.69 10.43 6.38
N LEU A 53 4.10 10.75 5.22
CA LEU A 53 4.28 9.97 3.99
C LEU A 53 5.73 10.03 3.50
N GLU A 54 6.41 11.17 3.65
CA GLU A 54 7.83 11.27 3.33
C GLU A 54 8.68 10.29 4.15
N TYR A 55 8.46 10.22 5.46
CA TYR A 55 9.17 9.27 6.32
C TYR A 55 8.79 7.82 5.98
N LEU A 56 7.53 7.56 5.56
CA LEU A 56 7.12 6.24 5.09
C LEU A 56 7.93 5.81 3.88
N VAL A 57 8.02 6.68 2.87
CA VAL A 57 8.79 6.40 1.66
C VAL A 57 10.27 6.16 1.98
N ARG A 58 10.86 7.00 2.84
CA ARG A 58 12.24 6.81 3.30
C ARG A 58 12.43 5.47 4.02
N ALA A 59 11.53 5.08 4.92
CA ALA A 59 11.60 3.83 5.66
C ALA A 59 11.53 2.61 4.75
N VAL A 60 10.59 2.60 3.81
CA VAL A 60 10.44 1.53 2.81
C VAL A 60 11.67 1.42 1.92
N LYS A 61 12.28 2.55 1.53
CA LYS A 61 13.43 2.61 0.63
C LYS A 61 14.79 2.56 1.35
N SER A 62 14.84 2.42 2.68
CA SER A 62 16.07 2.56 3.49
C SER A 62 17.06 1.39 3.39
N ASP A 63 16.73 0.32 2.68
CA ASP A 63 17.56 -0.88 2.63
C ASP A 63 18.72 -0.74 1.66
N GLY A 64 19.56 0.12 1.64
CA GLY A 64 20.81 0.20 0.85
C GLY A 64 20.99 -0.75 -0.35
N LYS A 65 20.16 -1.78 -0.45
CA LYS A 65 20.05 -2.79 -1.53
C LYS A 65 18.95 -2.45 -2.52
N ARG A 66 18.90 -1.20 -2.98
CA ARG A 66 17.90 -0.77 -3.97
C ARG A 66 18.16 -1.31 -5.38
N PHE A 67 19.26 -2.01 -5.56
CA PHE A 67 19.63 -2.59 -6.85
C PHE A 67 19.96 -4.07 -6.69
N THR A 68 19.40 -4.87 -7.58
CA THR A 68 19.75 -6.27 -7.80
C THR A 68 20.34 -6.41 -9.19
N SER A 69 20.81 -7.62 -9.55
CA SER A 69 21.18 -7.93 -10.93
C SER A 69 20.04 -7.74 -11.93
N ALA A 70 18.78 -7.72 -11.46
CA ALA A 70 17.58 -7.49 -12.25
C ALA A 70 17.17 -6.00 -12.34
N GLY A 71 17.85 -5.09 -11.62
CA GLY A 71 17.58 -3.66 -11.62
C GLY A 71 17.22 -3.09 -10.24
N LYS A 72 16.60 -1.91 -10.24
CA LYS A 72 16.17 -1.20 -9.04
C LYS A 72 14.99 -1.94 -8.37
N ILE A 73 15.07 -2.10 -7.05
CA ILE A 73 13.95 -2.65 -6.26
C ILE A 73 12.91 -1.54 -6.05
N PRO A 74 11.65 -1.73 -6.47
CA PRO A 74 10.59 -0.74 -6.29
C PRO A 74 10.23 -0.58 -4.81
N GLY A 75 9.83 0.63 -4.41
CA GLY A 75 9.04 0.85 -3.21
C GLY A 75 7.62 0.34 -3.46
N ILE A 76 7.04 -0.35 -2.48
CA ILE A 76 5.66 -0.86 -2.56
C ILE A 76 4.84 -0.18 -1.47
N PHE A 77 3.75 0.48 -1.86
CA PHE A 77 2.89 1.23 -0.96
C PHE A 77 1.45 0.76 -1.12
N GLN A 78 0.83 0.36 -0.02
CA GLN A 78 -0.57 -0.08 0.02
C GLN A 78 -1.44 0.97 0.67
N ILE A 79 -2.56 1.30 0.04
CA ILE A 79 -3.54 2.27 0.53
C ILE A 79 -4.80 1.51 0.96
N THR A 80 -5.20 1.66 2.23
CA THR A 80 -6.39 1.04 2.82
C THR A 80 -7.24 2.09 3.55
N LEU A 81 -7.57 3.16 2.85
CA LEU A 81 -8.32 4.29 3.36
C LEU A 81 -9.76 4.27 2.83
N PRO A 82 -10.69 5.00 3.47
CA PRO A 82 -11.96 5.34 2.84
C PRO A 82 -11.72 6.14 1.54
N GLU A 83 -12.57 5.92 0.54
CA GLU A 83 -12.46 6.50 -0.80
C GLU A 83 -12.16 8.02 -0.79
N GLN A 84 -12.90 8.78 0.04
CA GLN A 84 -12.76 10.23 0.12
C GLN A 84 -11.38 10.71 0.59
N LYS A 85 -10.61 9.84 1.25
CA LYS A 85 -9.27 10.14 1.75
C LYS A 85 -8.15 9.55 0.88
N ALA A 86 -8.48 8.54 0.10
CA ALA A 86 -7.47 7.83 -0.69
C ALA A 86 -6.88 8.73 -1.79
N GLU A 87 -7.73 9.50 -2.46
CA GLU A 87 -7.33 10.41 -3.55
C GLU A 87 -6.42 11.53 -3.03
N ASP A 88 -6.85 12.24 -1.96
CA ASP A 88 -6.04 13.30 -1.33
C ASP A 88 -4.68 12.74 -0.86
N THR A 89 -4.70 11.55 -0.24
CA THR A 89 -3.49 10.91 0.26
C THR A 89 -2.56 10.45 -0.89
N LEU A 90 -3.13 10.04 -2.02
CA LEU A 90 -2.37 9.70 -3.20
C LEU A 90 -1.64 10.92 -3.76
N ASP A 91 -2.32 12.06 -3.86
CA ASP A 91 -1.73 13.31 -4.32
C ASP A 91 -0.60 13.79 -3.39
N GLU A 92 -0.76 13.60 -2.07
CA GLU A 92 0.30 13.89 -1.09
C GLU A 92 1.49 12.91 -1.17
N LEU A 93 1.25 11.65 -1.57
CA LEU A 93 2.28 10.61 -1.65
C LEU A 93 3.14 10.73 -2.92
N LEU A 94 2.50 11.01 -4.05
CA LEU A 94 3.14 10.99 -5.38
C LEU A 94 4.44 11.81 -5.48
N PRO A 95 4.57 13.01 -4.87
CA PRO A 95 5.81 13.80 -4.92
C PRO A 95 7.04 13.10 -4.31
N PHE A 96 6.85 12.11 -3.46
CA PHE A 96 7.93 11.36 -2.80
C PHE A 96 8.32 10.08 -3.53
N LEU A 97 7.51 9.66 -4.51
CA LEU A 97 7.72 8.44 -5.27
C LEU A 97 8.66 8.67 -6.46
N GLU A 98 9.19 7.57 -6.97
CA GLU A 98 10.11 7.56 -8.10
C GLU A 98 9.63 6.56 -9.15
N GLU A 99 10.11 6.73 -10.38
CA GLU A 99 9.88 5.77 -11.46
C GLU A 99 10.18 4.33 -11.02
N GLY A 100 9.25 3.44 -11.30
CA GLY A 100 9.27 2.02 -10.94
C GLY A 100 8.62 1.70 -9.59
N ASP A 101 8.27 2.69 -8.75
CA ASP A 101 7.53 2.43 -7.51
C ASP A 101 6.11 1.90 -7.80
N ILE A 102 5.55 1.18 -6.86
CA ILE A 102 4.27 0.48 -6.99
C ILE A 102 3.30 0.96 -5.92
N ILE A 103 2.12 1.37 -6.34
CA ILE A 103 0.98 1.67 -5.46
C ILE A 103 -0.05 0.56 -5.62
N ILE A 104 -0.54 0.01 -4.51
CA ILE A 104 -1.65 -0.94 -4.49
C ILE A 104 -2.78 -0.29 -3.68
N ASP A 105 -3.84 0.11 -4.38
CA ASP A 105 -4.97 0.76 -3.76
C ASP A 105 -6.09 -0.24 -3.46
N HIS A 106 -6.42 -0.37 -2.18
CA HIS A 106 -7.49 -1.21 -1.66
C HIS A 106 -8.71 -0.39 -1.21
N SER A 107 -8.74 0.91 -1.51
CA SER A 107 -9.89 1.75 -1.21
C SER A 107 -11.10 1.33 -2.06
N THR A 108 -12.29 1.65 -1.56
CA THR A 108 -13.52 1.40 -2.33
C THR A 108 -13.70 2.57 -3.31
N SER A 109 -13.11 2.47 -4.48
CA SER A 109 -13.14 3.54 -5.48
C SER A 109 -13.93 3.14 -6.71
N ASP A 110 -14.51 4.13 -7.40
CA ASP A 110 -15.13 3.96 -8.70
C ASP A 110 -14.08 3.47 -9.73
N ILE A 111 -14.45 2.49 -10.54
CA ILE A 111 -13.56 1.92 -11.56
C ILE A 111 -13.09 2.99 -12.56
N THR A 112 -13.93 3.96 -12.89
CA THR A 112 -13.58 5.05 -13.80
C THR A 112 -12.46 5.90 -13.23
N LYS A 113 -12.57 6.27 -11.94
CA LYS A 113 -11.52 6.98 -11.22
C LYS A 113 -10.23 6.16 -11.14
N CYS A 114 -10.32 4.87 -10.85
CA CYS A 114 -9.15 3.99 -10.82
C CYS A 114 -8.39 3.99 -12.15
N GLN A 115 -9.10 3.98 -13.28
CA GLN A 115 -8.51 4.06 -14.62
C GLN A 115 -7.85 5.42 -14.89
N GLU A 116 -8.42 6.50 -14.38
CA GLU A 116 -7.82 7.84 -14.50
C GLU A 116 -6.54 7.94 -13.67
N LEU A 117 -6.56 7.43 -12.43
CA LEU A 117 -5.40 7.39 -11.55
C LEU A 117 -4.28 6.49 -12.12
N GLU A 118 -4.63 5.32 -12.67
CA GLU A 118 -3.67 4.46 -13.37
C GLU A 118 -2.96 5.18 -14.50
N LYS A 119 -3.73 5.87 -15.35
CA LYS A 119 -3.16 6.66 -16.46
C LYS A 119 -2.28 7.81 -15.97
N TYR A 120 -2.67 8.46 -14.88
CA TYR A 120 -1.91 9.54 -14.28
C TYR A 120 -0.59 9.03 -13.71
N CYS A 121 -0.61 8.01 -12.85
CA CYS A 121 0.57 7.39 -12.28
C CYS A 121 1.52 6.83 -13.35
N SER A 122 0.98 6.22 -14.39
CA SER A 122 1.75 5.66 -15.51
C SER A 122 2.58 6.72 -16.24
N LYS A 123 2.08 7.96 -16.36
CA LYS A 123 2.86 9.09 -16.93
C LYS A 123 4.07 9.48 -16.07
N LEU A 124 4.01 9.18 -14.79
CA LEU A 124 5.10 9.40 -13.82
C LEU A 124 6.03 8.17 -13.71
N GLY A 125 5.78 7.11 -14.48
CA GLY A 125 6.52 5.85 -14.40
C GLY A 125 6.20 5.03 -13.15
N ILE A 126 5.09 5.33 -12.46
CA ILE A 126 4.64 4.65 -11.24
C ILE A 126 3.56 3.63 -11.62
N SER A 127 3.69 2.40 -11.12
CA SER A 127 2.67 1.38 -11.31
C SER A 127 1.55 1.56 -10.29
N TYR A 128 0.33 1.80 -10.75
CA TYR A 128 -0.86 1.86 -9.90
C TYR A 128 -1.73 0.63 -10.14
N ILE A 129 -2.06 -0.08 -9.07
CA ILE A 129 -2.84 -1.31 -9.08
C ILE A 129 -4.04 -1.10 -8.18
N PHE A 130 -5.23 -1.11 -8.77
CA PHE A 130 -6.47 -1.20 -7.99
C PHE A 130 -6.72 -2.65 -7.58
N SER A 131 -6.99 -2.88 -6.30
CA SER A 131 -7.19 -4.21 -5.74
C SER A 131 -8.40 -4.23 -4.81
N GLY A 132 -9.48 -4.84 -5.25
CA GLY A 132 -10.66 -5.07 -4.41
C GLY A 132 -10.40 -6.10 -3.32
N VAL A 133 -10.75 -5.76 -2.08
CA VAL A 133 -10.70 -6.68 -0.93
C VAL A 133 -12.11 -7.09 -0.56
N TYR A 134 -12.40 -8.38 -0.73
CA TYR A 134 -13.71 -8.95 -0.42
C TYR A 134 -13.63 -9.87 0.80
N GLY A 135 -14.56 -9.72 1.70
CA GLY A 135 -14.67 -10.50 2.92
C GLY A 135 -14.63 -9.61 4.18
N ALA A 136 -14.87 -10.23 5.31
CA ALA A 136 -14.78 -9.53 6.58
C ALA A 136 -13.32 -9.27 6.95
N PRO A 137 -12.97 -8.11 7.56
CA PRO A 137 -11.60 -7.78 7.94
C PRO A 137 -10.89 -8.85 8.77
N TYR A 138 -11.64 -9.55 9.64
CA TYR A 138 -11.08 -10.64 10.45
C TYR A 138 -10.80 -11.94 9.66
N ALA A 139 -11.33 -12.06 8.46
CA ALA A 139 -11.10 -13.20 7.57
C ALA A 139 -9.94 -12.95 6.56
N ILE A 140 -9.30 -11.81 6.62
CA ILE A 140 -8.17 -11.50 5.74
C ILE A 140 -7.05 -12.52 5.98
N GLY A 141 -6.66 -13.18 4.92
CA GLY A 141 -5.66 -14.24 4.95
C GLY A 141 -6.21 -15.66 5.15
N ALA A 142 -7.47 -15.82 5.57
CA ALA A 142 -8.13 -17.13 5.63
C ALA A 142 -8.97 -17.42 4.37
N CYS A 143 -9.78 -16.45 3.94
CA CYS A 143 -10.72 -16.63 2.82
C CYS A 143 -10.83 -15.41 1.90
N SER A 144 -10.12 -14.30 2.14
CA SER A 144 -10.23 -13.12 1.28
C SER A 144 -9.59 -13.37 -0.09
N LYS A 145 -10.36 -13.14 -1.14
CA LYS A 145 -9.86 -13.11 -2.51
C LYS A 145 -9.51 -11.67 -2.84
N ILE A 146 -8.29 -11.44 -3.26
CA ILE A 146 -7.85 -10.16 -3.81
C ILE A 146 -8.04 -10.27 -5.32
N PHE A 147 -8.92 -9.43 -5.87
CA PHE A 147 -9.10 -9.29 -7.31
C PHE A 147 -8.29 -8.09 -7.76
N GLN A 148 -7.32 -8.31 -8.60
CA GLN A 148 -6.61 -7.24 -9.30
C GLN A 148 -7.42 -6.86 -10.53
N SER A 149 -7.75 -5.58 -10.67
CA SER A 149 -8.19 -5.04 -11.95
C SER A 149 -6.94 -4.87 -12.81
N LEU A 150 -6.63 -5.87 -13.60
CA LEU A 150 -5.63 -5.72 -14.64
C LEU A 150 -6.23 -4.84 -15.75
N SER A 151 -5.38 -4.02 -16.39
CA SER A 151 -5.76 -3.25 -17.58
C SER A 151 -6.55 -4.08 -18.59
N PRO A 152 -7.50 -3.49 -19.32
CA PRO A 152 -8.34 -4.22 -20.27
C PRO A 152 -7.49 -4.97 -21.30
N GLY A 153 -7.34 -6.25 -21.15
CA GLY A 153 -6.53 -7.14 -22.00
C GLY A 153 -5.96 -8.36 -21.30
N ASN A 154 -5.92 -8.38 -19.97
CA ASN A 154 -5.33 -9.47 -19.19
C ASN A 154 -6.25 -10.10 -18.14
N VAL A 155 -7.57 -10.06 -18.35
CA VAL A 155 -8.48 -10.85 -17.53
C VAL A 155 -8.47 -12.29 -18.06
N LYS A 156 -7.66 -13.13 -17.45
CA LYS A 156 -7.90 -14.58 -17.50
C LYS A 156 -8.62 -14.97 -16.22
N CYS A 157 -9.90 -15.33 -16.36
CA CYS A 157 -10.66 -16.04 -15.34
C CYS A 157 -10.07 -17.43 -15.09
#